data_513352e103c85202094acd28922cb71d
#
_entry.id   513352e103c85202094acd28922cb71d
#
_cell.length_a   1.000
_cell.length_b   1.000
_cell.length_c   1.000
_cell.angle_alpha   90.00
_cell.angle_beta   90.00
_cell.angle_gamma   90.00
#
_symmetry.space_group_name_H-M   'P 1'
#
loop_
_entity.id
_entity.type
_entity.pdbx_description
1 polymer ?
#
loop_
_entity_poly.entity_id
_entity_poly.type
_entity_poly.pdbx_seq_one_letter_code
_entity_poly.pdbx_strand_id
1 'polypeptide(L)'
;MNKDAAKILEEMAETFRERNKVYGDNYKTVGEVMVALFPKGVNLKTVDDYNIWHLFELMIVKVTRFANNDLKHKDSIHDAAVYAAMVESLIKGGDDE
;
A
#
# COMPACT_ATOMS: atom_id res chain seq x y z
N MET A 1 -21.85 23.84 -13.37
CA MET A 1 -21.71 24.59 -12.14
C MET A 1 -20.67 23.93 -11.24
N ASN A 2 -19.73 24.70 -10.74
CA ASN A 2 -18.68 24.15 -9.88
C ASN A 2 -19.19 23.87 -8.46
N LYS A 3 -18.74 22.78 -7.88
CA LYS A 3 -19.05 22.46 -6.49
C LYS A 3 -18.15 23.29 -5.59
N ASP A 4 -18.69 23.73 -4.46
CA ASP A 4 -17.86 24.40 -3.48
C ASP A 4 -17.08 23.36 -2.63
N ALA A 5 -16.14 23.84 -1.83
CA ALA A 5 -15.28 22.99 -1.02
C ALA A 5 -16.06 22.12 -0.03
N ALA A 6 -17.12 22.69 0.57
CA ALA A 6 -17.92 21.94 1.53
C ALA A 6 -18.59 20.74 0.87
N LYS A 7 -19.14 20.92 -0.33
CA LYS A 7 -19.76 19.83 -1.09
C LYS A 7 -18.74 18.75 -1.44
N ILE A 8 -17.56 19.17 -1.87
CA ILE A 8 -16.48 18.23 -2.20
C ILE A 8 -16.10 17.39 -0.95
N LEU A 9 -15.98 18.04 0.20
CA LEU A 9 -15.65 17.34 1.45
C LEU A 9 -16.75 16.34 1.86
N GLU A 10 -18.01 16.71 1.65
CA GLU A 10 -19.12 15.79 1.92
C GLU A 10 -19.03 14.55 1.02
N GLU A 11 -18.71 14.74 -0.24
CA GLU A 11 -18.55 13.64 -1.19
C GLU A 11 -17.36 12.76 -0.80
N MET A 12 -16.29 13.37 -0.35
CA MET A 12 -15.11 12.62 0.15
C MET A 12 -15.45 11.79 1.37
N ALA A 13 -16.24 12.35 2.30
CA ALA A 13 -16.68 11.60 3.47
C ALA A 13 -17.50 10.37 3.06
N GLU A 14 -18.37 10.52 2.08
CA GLU A 14 -19.16 9.40 1.58
C GLU A 14 -18.28 8.35 0.92
N THR A 15 -17.32 8.76 0.12
CA THR A 15 -16.35 7.86 -0.50
C THR A 15 -15.61 7.06 0.57
N PHE A 16 -15.17 7.73 1.63
CA PHE A 16 -14.49 7.06 2.75
C PHE A 16 -15.38 5.98 3.37
N ARG A 17 -16.63 6.32 3.67
CA ARG A 17 -17.55 5.36 4.29
C ARG A 17 -17.75 4.13 3.42
N GLU A 18 -17.93 4.32 2.12
CA GLU A 18 -18.15 3.21 1.18
C GLU A 18 -16.93 2.30 1.10
N ARG A 19 -15.74 2.88 1.01
CA ARG A 19 -14.51 2.09 0.95
C ARG A 19 -14.22 1.39 2.25
N ASN A 20 -14.51 2.04 3.37
CA ASN A 20 -14.25 1.47 4.69
C ASN A 20 -15.08 0.21 4.96
N LYS A 21 -16.25 0.10 4.34
CA LYS A 21 -17.07 -1.11 4.44
C LYS A 21 -16.34 -2.33 3.87
N VAL A 22 -15.50 -2.12 2.86
CA VAL A 22 -14.78 -3.20 2.18
C VAL A 22 -13.40 -3.43 2.79
N TYR A 23 -12.65 -2.35 3.03
CA TYR A 23 -11.25 -2.45 3.42
C TYR A 23 -11.00 -2.24 4.91
N GLY A 24 -12.03 -1.83 5.67
CA GLY A 24 -11.87 -1.53 7.09
C GLY A 24 -10.87 -0.41 7.30
N ASP A 25 -10.20 -0.44 8.44
CA ASP A 25 -9.21 0.57 8.79
C ASP A 25 -7.81 0.19 8.32
N ASN A 26 -7.71 -0.36 7.11
CA ASN A 26 -6.45 -0.83 6.56
C ASN A 26 -5.35 0.22 6.62
N TYR A 27 -5.70 1.50 6.38
CA TYR A 27 -4.73 2.59 6.41
C TYR A 27 -4.08 2.79 7.79
N LYS A 28 -4.69 2.23 8.84
CA LYS A 28 -4.13 2.29 10.19
C LYS A 28 -3.20 1.10 10.49
N THR A 29 -3.32 0.03 9.72
CA THR A 29 -2.56 -1.20 9.95
C THR A 29 -1.20 -1.18 9.27
N VAL A 30 -1.11 -0.56 8.10
CA VAL A 30 0.12 -0.57 7.31
C VAL A 30 1.32 -0.03 8.09
N GLY A 31 1.12 1.08 8.84
CA GLY A 31 2.20 1.65 9.63
C GLY A 31 2.75 0.69 10.68
N GLU A 32 1.88 -0.07 11.32
CA GLU A 32 2.28 -1.06 12.31
C GLU A 32 3.15 -2.15 11.69
N VAL A 33 2.75 -2.62 10.51
CA VAL A 33 3.52 -3.64 9.78
C VAL A 33 4.89 -3.09 9.39
N MET A 34 4.92 -1.85 8.88
CA MET A 34 6.19 -1.24 8.46
C MET A 34 7.15 -1.06 9.62
N VAL A 35 6.66 -0.67 10.79
CA VAL A 35 7.50 -0.56 11.98
C VAL A 35 8.05 -1.92 12.40
N ALA A 36 7.24 -2.96 12.30
CA ALA A 36 7.69 -4.32 12.64
C ALA A 36 8.80 -4.80 11.70
N LEU A 37 8.71 -4.45 10.41
CA LEU A 37 9.72 -4.82 9.42
C LEU A 37 10.98 -3.96 9.51
N PHE A 38 10.82 -2.69 9.87
CA PHE A 38 11.91 -1.72 9.91
C PHE A 38 11.97 -1.01 11.27
N PRO A 39 12.28 -1.74 12.34
CA PRO A 39 12.24 -1.16 13.70
C PRO A 39 13.23 -0.03 13.91
N LYS A 40 14.22 0.11 13.05
CA LYS A 40 15.23 1.19 13.14
C LYS A 40 15.03 2.24 12.05
N GLY A 41 13.91 2.18 11.35
CA GLY A 41 13.64 3.10 10.25
C GLY A 41 14.27 2.65 8.94
N VAL A 42 14.25 3.54 7.96
CA VAL A 42 14.70 3.23 6.60
C VAL A 42 15.71 4.29 6.17
N ASN A 43 16.73 3.87 5.45
CA ASN A 43 17.73 4.77 4.89
C ASN A 43 17.59 4.79 3.37
N LEU A 44 17.02 5.87 2.84
CA LEU A 44 16.75 6.03 1.42
C LEU A 44 17.60 7.17 0.88
N LYS A 45 18.41 6.92 -0.13
CA LYS A 45 19.34 7.92 -0.66
C LYS A 45 19.19 8.14 -2.17
N THR A 46 18.90 7.11 -2.93
CA THR A 46 18.84 7.19 -4.39
C THR A 46 17.39 7.15 -4.87
N VAL A 47 17.19 7.53 -6.13
CA VAL A 47 15.88 7.43 -6.74
C VAL A 47 15.38 5.98 -6.70
N ASP A 48 16.27 5.02 -6.99
CA ASP A 48 15.88 3.61 -6.94
C ASP A 48 15.48 3.19 -5.52
N ASP A 49 16.19 3.67 -4.49
CA ASP A 49 15.81 3.39 -3.11
C ASP A 49 14.37 3.84 -2.81
N TYR A 50 14.03 5.05 -3.22
CA TYR A 50 12.68 5.58 -3.01
C TYR A 50 11.63 4.81 -3.82
N ASN A 51 11.95 4.45 -5.05
CA ASN A 51 11.03 3.69 -5.89
C ASN A 51 10.79 2.30 -5.32
N ILE A 52 11.85 1.62 -4.88
CA ILE A 52 11.73 0.30 -4.24
C ILE A 52 10.90 0.39 -2.97
N TRP A 53 11.18 1.39 -2.14
CA TRP A 53 10.42 1.61 -0.91
C TRP A 53 8.94 1.82 -1.19
N HIS A 54 8.63 2.70 -2.14
CA HIS A 54 7.25 3.01 -2.50
C HIS A 54 6.50 1.76 -2.99
N LEU A 55 7.10 1.00 -3.88
CA LEU A 55 6.48 -0.21 -4.41
C LEU A 55 6.32 -1.29 -3.34
N PHE A 56 7.31 -1.40 -2.45
CA PHE A 56 7.22 -2.34 -1.33
C PHE A 56 6.07 -1.95 -0.40
N GLU A 57 5.95 -0.66 -0.11
CA GLU A 57 4.84 -0.16 0.71
C GLU A 57 3.49 -0.49 0.08
N LEU A 58 3.35 -0.28 -1.23
CA LEU A 58 2.12 -0.62 -1.94
C LEU A 58 1.83 -2.12 -1.86
N MET A 59 2.86 -2.94 -1.96
CA MET A 59 2.71 -4.38 -1.78
C MET A 59 2.15 -4.70 -0.39
N ILE A 60 2.68 -4.07 0.65
CA ILE A 60 2.21 -4.28 2.02
C ILE A 60 0.76 -3.82 2.17
N VAL A 61 0.36 -2.72 1.53
CA VAL A 61 -1.04 -2.28 1.52
C VAL A 61 -1.93 -3.40 0.99
N LYS A 62 -1.54 -4.03 -0.11
CA LYS A 62 -2.32 -5.11 -0.72
C LYS A 62 -2.34 -6.35 0.16
N VAL A 63 -1.23 -6.68 0.80
CA VAL A 63 -1.15 -7.80 1.74
C VAL A 63 -2.10 -7.58 2.92
N THR A 64 -2.12 -6.37 3.48
CA THR A 64 -3.02 -6.07 4.61
C THR A 64 -4.48 -6.09 4.19
N ARG A 65 -4.82 -5.64 2.98
CA ARG A 65 -6.17 -5.76 2.46
C ARG A 65 -6.60 -7.21 2.34
N PHE A 66 -5.70 -8.04 1.83
CA PHE A 66 -5.96 -9.47 1.70
C PHE A 66 -6.24 -10.08 3.08
N ALA A 67 -5.41 -9.75 4.08
CA ALA A 67 -5.59 -10.24 5.44
C ALA A 67 -6.92 -9.76 6.04
N ASN A 68 -7.28 -8.50 5.81
CA ASN A 68 -8.50 -7.92 6.35
C ASN A 68 -9.78 -8.42 5.67
N ASN A 69 -9.66 -9.13 4.58
CA ASN A 69 -10.78 -9.71 3.85
C ASN A 69 -10.77 -11.24 3.93
N ASP A 70 -10.38 -11.76 5.08
CA ASP A 70 -10.43 -13.19 5.40
C ASP A 70 -9.62 -14.06 4.44
N LEU A 71 -8.53 -13.51 3.90
CA LEU A 71 -7.67 -14.23 2.96
C LEU A 71 -8.39 -14.66 1.69
N LYS A 72 -9.36 -13.86 1.25
CA LYS A 72 -10.22 -14.22 0.11
C LYS A 72 -10.21 -13.22 -1.04
N HIS A 73 -9.65 -12.03 -0.85
CA HIS A 73 -9.70 -10.99 -1.88
C HIS A 73 -8.62 -11.23 -2.93
N LYS A 74 -8.98 -11.90 -4.01
CA LYS A 74 -8.04 -12.32 -5.06
C LYS A 74 -7.24 -11.15 -5.66
N ASP A 75 -7.90 -10.03 -5.93
CA ASP A 75 -7.24 -8.88 -6.54
C ASP A 75 -6.13 -8.34 -5.66
N SER A 76 -6.32 -8.34 -4.33
CA SER A 76 -5.27 -7.84 -3.43
C SER A 76 -4.02 -8.70 -3.48
N ILE A 77 -4.16 -10.03 -3.41
CA ILE A 77 -2.98 -10.89 -3.45
C ILE A 77 -2.33 -10.91 -4.84
N HIS A 78 -3.14 -10.80 -5.89
CA HIS A 78 -2.63 -10.67 -7.25
C HIS A 78 -1.79 -9.40 -7.40
N ASP A 79 -2.33 -8.27 -6.95
CA ASP A 79 -1.63 -6.99 -7.03
C ASP A 79 -0.36 -6.97 -6.19
N ALA A 80 -0.38 -7.62 -5.02
CA ALA A 80 0.82 -7.74 -4.19
C ALA A 80 1.95 -8.42 -4.96
N ALA A 81 1.64 -9.46 -5.70
CA ALA A 81 2.62 -10.17 -6.52
C ALA A 81 3.16 -9.29 -7.65
N VAL A 82 2.31 -8.50 -8.27
CA VAL A 82 2.72 -7.57 -9.32
C VAL A 82 3.69 -6.53 -8.76
N TYR A 83 3.39 -5.96 -7.60
CA TYR A 83 4.30 -5.00 -6.96
C TYR A 83 5.63 -5.67 -6.58
N ALA A 84 5.61 -6.93 -6.14
CA ALA A 84 6.84 -7.66 -5.86
C ALA A 84 7.72 -7.80 -7.10
N ALA A 85 7.12 -8.10 -8.25
CA ALA A 85 7.87 -8.17 -9.51
C ALA A 85 8.50 -6.83 -9.88
N MET A 86 7.76 -5.73 -9.67
CA MET A 86 8.29 -4.39 -9.91
C MET A 86 9.48 -4.09 -9.02
N VAL A 87 9.39 -4.45 -7.75
CA VAL A 87 10.51 -4.28 -6.80
C VAL A 87 11.73 -5.04 -7.30
N GLU A 88 11.56 -6.29 -7.65
CA GLU A 88 12.68 -7.12 -8.10
C GLU A 88 13.36 -6.49 -9.32
N SER A 89 12.58 -5.93 -10.25
CA SER A 89 13.13 -5.32 -11.46
C SER A 89 14.05 -4.13 -11.20
N LEU A 90 13.90 -3.48 -10.04
CA LEU A 90 14.70 -2.32 -9.67
C LEU A 90 15.94 -2.68 -8.85
N ILE A 91 16.05 -3.89 -8.39
CA ILE A 91 17.21 -4.33 -7.61
C ILE A 91 18.35 -4.62 -8.57
N LYS A 92 19.48 -3.93 -8.37
CA LYS A 92 20.66 -4.05 -9.24
C LYS A 92 21.72 -4.88 -8.56
N GLY A 93 22.45 -5.67 -9.37
CA GLY A 93 23.57 -6.43 -8.89
C GLY A 93 23.21 -7.52 -7.90
N GLY A 94 21.95 -7.91 -7.89
CA GLY A 94 21.51 -8.99 -7.03
C GLY A 94 22.11 -10.31 -7.50
N ASP A 95 22.44 -11.13 -6.55
CA ASP A 95 23.00 -12.44 -6.87
C ASP A 95 21.89 -13.42 -7.15
N ASP A 96 22.12 -14.23 -8.16
CA ASP A 96 21.23 -15.34 -8.44
C ASP A 96 21.70 -16.51 -7.58
N GLU A 97 20.90 -16.82 -6.62
CA GLU A 97 21.19 -17.90 -5.70
C GLU A 97 21.00 -19.27 -6.33
#